data_925bc5e8a93aa1b00c3a8f3141fe8734
#
_entry.id   925bc5e8a93aa1b00c3a8f3141fe8734
#
_cell.length_a   1.000
_cell.length_b   1.000
_cell.length_c   1.000
_cell.angle_alpha   90.00
_cell.angle_beta   90.00
_cell.angle_gamma   90.00
#
_symmetry.space_group_name_H-M   'P 1'
#
loop_
_entity.id
_entity.type
_entity.pdbx_description
1 polymer ?
#
loop_
_entity_poly.entity_id
_entity_poly.type
_entity_poly.pdbx_seq_one_letter_code
_entity_poly.pdbx_strand_id
1 'polypeptide(L)'
;TKYCMIYDMLIGEVLEALPNIKIMIMEPYVTHGSFTDDVWEDFRREVVLRAERAKLIAEKYNLKYVPLQKAFDEAYEKYPVNGFWTAEGVHPTPAGHELIAREWLRAFDKIK
;
A
#
# COMPACT_ATOMS: atom_id res chain seq x y z
N THR A 1 16.76 -1.08 -7.19
CA THR A 1 16.51 0.36 -7.29
C THR A 1 16.74 1.04 -5.95
N LYS A 2 16.85 2.35 -5.96
CA LYS A 2 17.06 3.14 -4.75
C LYS A 2 15.94 2.96 -3.74
N TYR A 3 14.71 2.92 -4.20
CA TYR A 3 13.53 2.66 -3.35
C TYR A 3 13.69 1.34 -2.60
N CYS A 4 14.01 0.29 -3.34
CA CYS A 4 14.17 -1.05 -2.77
C CYS A 4 15.34 -1.11 -1.77
N MET A 5 16.47 -0.48 -2.12
CA MET A 5 17.66 -0.45 -1.27
C MET A 5 17.40 0.24 0.06
N ILE A 6 16.74 1.39 0.02
CA ILE A 6 16.42 2.16 1.23
C ILE A 6 15.41 1.42 2.09
N TYR A 7 14.39 0.84 1.48
CA TYR A 7 13.38 0.08 2.19
C TYR A 7 13.99 -1.12 2.91
N ASP A 8 14.82 -1.88 2.18
CA ASP A 8 15.54 -3.03 2.73
C ASP A 8 16.41 -2.62 3.92
N MET A 9 17.17 -1.54 3.78
CA MET A 9 18.02 -1.04 4.86
C MET A 9 17.20 -0.67 6.09
N LEU A 10 16.08 0.04 5.91
CA LEU A 10 15.24 0.46 7.04
C LEU A 10 14.64 -0.73 7.78
N ILE A 11 14.12 -1.71 7.06
CA ILE A 11 13.56 -2.92 7.70
C ILE A 11 14.66 -3.70 8.42
N GLY A 12 15.83 -3.84 7.79
CA GLY A 12 16.97 -4.51 8.40
C GLY A 12 17.41 -3.85 9.72
N GLU A 13 17.47 -2.52 9.73
CA GLU A 13 17.84 -1.78 10.95
C GLU A 13 16.80 -1.92 12.05
N VAL A 14 15.51 -1.87 11.70
CA VAL A 14 14.44 -2.05 12.69
C VAL A 14 14.52 -3.44 13.31
N LEU A 15 14.70 -4.48 12.51
CA LEU A 15 14.78 -5.86 13.02
C LEU A 15 16.06 -6.11 13.81
N GLU A 16 17.14 -5.43 13.48
CA GLU A 16 18.37 -5.50 14.26
C GLU A 16 18.18 -4.89 15.66
N ALA A 17 17.52 -3.73 15.72
CA ALA A 17 17.26 -3.04 16.99
C ALA A 17 16.16 -3.73 17.82
N LEU A 18 15.15 -4.28 17.14
CA LEU A 18 13.94 -4.86 17.76
C LEU A 18 13.65 -6.23 17.15
N PRO A 19 14.43 -7.28 17.50
CA PRO A 19 14.34 -8.59 16.81
C PRO A 19 12.99 -9.27 16.88
N ASN A 20 12.19 -8.98 17.91
CA ASN A 20 10.90 -9.63 18.12
C ASN A 20 9.70 -8.79 17.69
N ILE A 21 9.94 -7.63 17.07
CA ILE A 21 8.85 -6.77 16.64
C ILE A 21 8.09 -7.42 15.46
N LYS A 22 6.79 -7.21 15.43
CA LYS A 22 5.96 -7.63 14.30
C LYS A 22 5.80 -6.45 13.36
N ILE A 23 6.06 -6.67 12.09
CA ILE A 23 5.99 -5.64 11.06
C ILE A 23 4.98 -6.07 9.99
N MET A 24 4.12 -5.15 9.59
CA MET A 24 3.25 -5.31 8.43
C MET A 24 3.63 -4.25 7.41
N ILE A 25 3.85 -4.66 6.17
CA ILE A 25 4.16 -3.74 5.08
C ILE A 25 2.87 -3.44 4.33
N MET A 26 2.51 -2.17 4.27
CA MET A 26 1.31 -1.73 3.57
C MET A 26 1.63 -1.38 2.13
N GLU A 27 0.84 -1.94 1.22
CA GLU A 27 1.03 -1.71 -0.21
C GLU A 27 0.75 -0.26 -0.59
N PRO A 28 1.61 0.40 -1.36
CA PRO A 28 1.25 1.68 -1.96
C PRO A 28 0.14 1.47 -3.00
N TYR A 29 -0.74 2.46 -3.13
CA TYR A 29 -1.88 2.39 -4.03
C TYR A 29 -2.12 3.74 -4.69
N VAL A 30 -2.93 3.73 -5.75
CA VAL A 30 -3.37 4.93 -6.45
C VAL A 30 -4.78 4.71 -6.97
N THR A 31 -5.59 5.76 -6.96
CA THR A 31 -6.94 5.74 -7.55
C THR A 31 -7.07 6.87 -8.56
N HIS A 32 -8.13 6.83 -9.34
CA HIS A 32 -8.48 7.95 -10.22
C HIS A 32 -8.87 9.16 -9.37
N GLY A 33 -8.43 10.34 -9.80
CA GLY A 33 -8.70 11.59 -9.11
C GLY A 33 -8.10 12.77 -9.85
N SER A 34 -8.36 13.97 -9.35
CA SER A 34 -7.92 15.21 -9.98
C SER A 34 -6.41 15.33 -10.13
N PHE A 35 -5.66 14.66 -9.23
CA PHE A 35 -4.20 14.70 -9.27
C PHE A 35 -3.59 13.62 -10.17
N THR A 36 -4.29 12.51 -10.36
CA THR A 36 -3.73 11.33 -11.02
C THR A 36 -4.25 11.09 -12.43
N ASP A 37 -5.46 11.57 -12.77
CA ASP A 37 -6.10 11.26 -14.05
C ASP A 37 -5.29 11.73 -15.26
N ASP A 38 -4.70 12.91 -15.22
CA ASP A 38 -3.94 13.46 -16.35
C ASP A 38 -2.65 12.69 -16.64
N VAL A 39 -2.13 11.98 -15.65
CA VAL A 39 -0.88 11.20 -15.75
C VAL A 39 -1.09 9.73 -15.33
N TRP A 40 -2.31 9.25 -15.51
CA TRP A 40 -2.75 7.96 -14.97
C TRP A 40 -1.85 6.79 -15.33
N GLU A 41 -1.54 6.62 -16.62
CA GLU A 41 -0.73 5.49 -17.08
C GLU A 41 0.64 5.45 -16.40
N ASP A 42 1.32 6.59 -16.39
CA ASP A 42 2.65 6.69 -15.79
C ASP A 42 2.61 6.57 -14.28
N PHE A 43 1.65 7.24 -13.64
CA PHE A 43 1.54 7.22 -12.19
C PHE A 43 1.24 5.82 -11.68
N ARG A 44 0.26 5.16 -12.31
CA ARG A 44 -0.10 3.80 -11.92
C ARG A 44 1.07 2.83 -12.12
N ARG A 45 1.76 2.93 -13.23
CA ARG A 45 2.93 2.08 -13.49
C ARG A 45 3.99 2.24 -12.40
N GLU A 46 4.29 3.47 -12.00
CA GLU A 46 5.27 3.74 -10.94
C GLU A 46 4.81 3.20 -9.58
N VAL A 47 3.54 3.33 -9.26
CA VAL A 47 2.99 2.79 -8.02
C VAL A 47 3.03 1.26 -8.02
N VAL A 48 2.67 0.62 -9.13
CA VAL A 48 2.72 -0.85 -9.26
C VAL A 48 4.15 -1.36 -9.08
N LEU A 49 5.13 -0.68 -9.67
CA LEU A 49 6.54 -1.06 -9.51
C LEU A 49 6.97 -0.98 -8.03
N ARG A 50 6.57 0.07 -7.33
CA ARG A 50 6.90 0.22 -5.91
C ARG A 50 6.17 -0.82 -5.07
N ALA A 51 4.95 -1.15 -5.41
CA ALA A 51 4.20 -2.22 -4.73
C ALA A 51 4.90 -3.56 -4.87
N GLU A 52 5.39 -3.89 -6.07
CA GLU A 52 6.16 -5.12 -6.30
C GLU A 52 7.43 -5.15 -5.46
N ARG A 53 8.14 -4.03 -5.36
CA ARG A 53 9.35 -3.93 -4.55
C ARG A 53 9.04 -4.08 -3.06
N ALA A 54 7.98 -3.45 -2.58
CA ALA A 54 7.55 -3.57 -1.19
C ALA A 54 7.18 -5.02 -0.85
N LYS A 55 6.52 -5.72 -1.78
CA LYS A 55 6.17 -7.12 -1.61
C LYS A 55 7.42 -8.01 -1.53
N LEU A 56 8.42 -7.74 -2.36
CA LEU A 56 9.70 -8.47 -2.29
C LEU A 56 10.38 -8.29 -0.93
N ILE A 57 10.34 -7.08 -0.38
CA ILE A 57 10.90 -6.82 0.96
C ILE A 57 10.13 -7.62 2.02
N ALA A 58 8.81 -7.64 1.94
CA ALA A 58 8.00 -8.44 2.86
C ALA A 58 8.37 -9.92 2.78
N GLU A 59 8.55 -10.45 1.58
CA GLU A 59 8.95 -11.85 1.37
C GLU A 59 10.36 -12.12 1.92
N LYS A 60 11.30 -11.22 1.67
CA LYS A 60 12.68 -11.36 2.13
C LYS A 60 12.78 -11.52 3.65
N TYR A 61 12.00 -10.75 4.38
CA TYR A 61 12.04 -10.75 5.86
C TYR A 61 10.89 -11.55 6.48
N ASN A 62 10.12 -12.25 5.65
CA ASN A 62 8.97 -13.04 6.10
C ASN A 62 7.97 -12.20 6.90
N LEU A 63 7.66 -11.03 6.38
CA LEU A 63 6.73 -10.08 6.99
C LEU A 63 5.36 -10.17 6.34
N LYS A 64 4.33 -9.73 7.07
CA LYS A 64 2.97 -9.67 6.55
C LYS A 64 2.83 -8.50 5.60
N TYR A 65 2.21 -8.74 4.45
CA TYR A 65 1.93 -7.72 3.45
C TYR A 65 0.45 -7.38 3.45
N VAL A 66 0.11 -6.09 3.48
CA VAL A 66 -1.27 -5.62 3.45
C VAL A 66 -1.59 -5.14 2.05
N PRO A 67 -2.35 -5.91 1.24
CA PRO A 67 -2.69 -5.51 -0.12
C PRO A 67 -3.76 -4.42 -0.08
N LEU A 68 -3.54 -3.32 -0.77
CA LEU A 68 -4.45 -2.18 -0.78
C LEU A 68 -4.97 -1.84 -2.17
N GLN A 69 -4.15 -1.98 -3.22
CA GLN A 69 -4.55 -1.58 -4.57
C GLN A 69 -5.80 -2.31 -5.04
N LYS A 70 -5.87 -3.62 -4.81
CA LYS A 70 -7.04 -4.41 -5.20
C LYS A 70 -8.30 -3.93 -4.49
N ALA A 71 -8.21 -3.64 -3.20
CA ALA A 71 -9.34 -3.15 -2.43
C ALA A 71 -9.87 -1.82 -2.99
N PHE A 72 -8.97 -0.89 -3.31
CA PHE A 72 -9.36 0.38 -3.91
C PHE A 72 -9.91 0.20 -5.32
N ASP A 73 -9.30 -0.65 -6.14
CA ASP A 73 -9.80 -0.91 -7.50
C ASP A 73 -11.22 -1.49 -7.48
N GLU A 74 -11.47 -2.45 -6.62
CA GLU A 74 -12.80 -3.07 -6.48
C GLU A 74 -13.84 -2.08 -5.95
N ALA A 75 -13.46 -1.24 -4.98
CA ALA A 75 -14.34 -0.23 -4.43
C ALA A 75 -14.68 0.83 -5.49
N TYR A 76 -13.69 1.29 -6.25
CA TYR A 76 -13.90 2.28 -7.32
C TYR A 76 -14.77 1.70 -8.43
N GLU A 77 -14.61 0.42 -8.76
CA GLU A 77 -15.45 -0.23 -9.76
C GLU A 77 -16.93 -0.21 -9.34
N LYS A 78 -17.20 -0.43 -8.06
CA LYS A 78 -18.57 -0.42 -7.52
C LYS A 78 -19.14 0.99 -7.40
N TYR A 79 -18.30 1.98 -7.12
CA TYR A 79 -18.71 3.37 -6.96
C TYR A 79 -17.65 4.28 -7.57
N PRO A 80 -17.70 4.49 -8.90
CA PRO A 80 -16.63 5.19 -9.62
C PRO A 80 -16.76 6.72 -9.55
N VAL A 81 -16.68 7.26 -8.35
CA VAL A 81 -16.79 8.69 -8.10
C VAL A 81 -15.47 9.22 -7.56
N ASN A 82 -14.81 10.05 -8.38
CA ASN A 82 -13.58 10.71 -7.96
C ASN A 82 -13.84 11.57 -6.71
N GLY A 83 -12.94 11.50 -5.75
CA GLY A 83 -13.10 12.24 -4.50
C GLY A 83 -13.84 11.47 -3.41
N PHE A 84 -14.38 10.28 -3.70
CA PHE A 84 -15.08 9.49 -2.70
C PHE A 84 -14.13 8.60 -1.88
N TRP A 85 -13.28 7.83 -2.55
CA TRP A 85 -12.34 6.90 -1.88
C TRP A 85 -11.02 7.55 -1.53
N THR A 86 -10.56 8.46 -2.40
CA THR A 86 -9.43 9.34 -2.14
C THR A 86 -9.86 10.76 -2.51
N ALA A 87 -9.21 11.74 -1.90
CA ALA A 87 -9.53 13.15 -2.19
C ALA A 87 -9.16 13.52 -3.63
N GLU A 88 -7.96 13.12 -4.10
CA GLU A 88 -7.44 13.53 -5.40
C GLU A 88 -6.74 12.40 -6.17
N GLY A 89 -6.77 11.19 -5.61
CA GLY A 89 -6.13 10.01 -6.21
C GLY A 89 -5.13 9.31 -5.30
N VAL A 90 -4.64 9.96 -4.25
CA VAL A 90 -3.64 9.39 -3.33
C VAL A 90 -4.00 9.51 -1.86
N HIS A 91 -4.58 10.60 -1.41
CA HIS A 91 -4.92 10.80 0.01
C HIS A 91 -6.30 10.21 0.32
N PRO A 92 -6.39 9.19 1.19
CA PRO A 92 -7.67 8.54 1.46
C PRO A 92 -8.64 9.45 2.20
N THR A 93 -9.90 9.38 1.81
CA THR A 93 -11.02 9.96 2.54
C THR A 93 -11.37 9.07 3.72
N PRO A 94 -12.34 9.45 4.59
CA PRO A 94 -12.83 8.51 5.62
C PRO A 94 -13.28 7.17 5.04
N ALA A 95 -13.94 7.16 3.88
CA ALA A 95 -14.33 5.91 3.20
C ALA A 95 -13.09 5.10 2.78
N GLY A 96 -12.08 5.77 2.23
CA GLY A 96 -10.81 5.12 1.87
C GLY A 96 -10.07 4.60 3.09
N HIS A 97 -10.06 5.34 4.18
CA HIS A 97 -9.47 4.87 5.44
C HIS A 97 -10.15 3.62 5.97
N GLU A 98 -11.46 3.49 5.78
CA GLU A 98 -12.16 2.28 6.19
C GLU A 98 -11.70 1.06 5.38
N LEU A 99 -11.48 1.23 4.08
CA LEU A 99 -10.92 0.14 3.25
C LEU A 99 -9.54 -0.28 3.78
N ILE A 100 -8.69 0.69 4.07
CA ILE A 100 -7.35 0.42 4.61
C ILE A 100 -7.44 -0.32 5.94
N ALA A 101 -8.29 0.16 6.84
CA ALA A 101 -8.48 -0.45 8.15
C ALA A 101 -8.93 -1.90 8.06
N ARG A 102 -9.86 -2.20 7.15
CA ARG A 102 -10.35 -3.57 6.94
C ARG A 102 -9.25 -4.50 6.48
N GLU A 103 -8.44 -4.06 5.51
CA GLU A 103 -7.32 -4.87 5.02
C GLU A 103 -6.25 -5.03 6.08
N TRP A 104 -5.97 -3.97 6.83
CA TRP A 104 -5.01 -4.00 7.93
C TRP A 104 -5.43 -5.01 9.00
N LEU A 105 -6.68 -4.96 9.44
CA LEU A 105 -7.20 -5.88 10.47
C LEU A 105 -7.18 -7.33 9.98
N ARG A 106 -7.50 -7.56 8.71
CA ARG A 106 -7.45 -8.90 8.13
C ARG A 106 -6.03 -9.46 8.17
N ALA A 107 -5.05 -8.65 7.82
CA ALA A 107 -3.64 -9.05 7.88
C ALA A 107 -3.18 -9.24 9.33
N PHE A 108 -3.59 -8.36 10.23
CA PHE A 108 -3.24 -8.43 11.64
C PHE A 108 -3.74 -9.73 12.30
N ASP A 109 -4.96 -10.16 11.97
CA ASP A 109 -5.51 -11.40 12.52
C ASP A 109 -4.66 -12.63 12.19
N LYS A 110 -3.87 -12.57 11.13
CA LYS A 110 -3.01 -13.69 10.70
C LYS A 110 -1.65 -13.71 11.35
N ILE A 111 -1.26 -12.66 12.09
CA ILE A 111 0.06 -12.58 12.73
C ILE A 111 0.04 -12.65 14.25
N LYS A 112 -1.13 -12.47 14.87
CA LYS A 112 -1.22 -12.49 16.33
C LYS A 112 -1.27 -13.91 16.95
#